data_579733cecfeb6038d4d4849c95db47d7
#
_entry.id   579733cecfeb6038d4d4849c95db47d7
#
_cell.length_a   1.000
_cell.length_b   1.000
_cell.length_c   1.000
_cell.angle_alpha   90.00
_cell.angle_beta   90.00
_cell.angle_gamma   90.00
#
_symmetry.space_group_name_H-M   'P 1'
#
loop_
_entity.id
_entity.type
_entity.pdbx_description
1 polymer ?
#
loop_
_entity_poly.entity_id
_entity_poly.type
_entity_poly.pdbx_seq_one_letter_code
_entity_poly.pdbx_strand_id
1 'polypeptide(L)'
;MSNITLYDYWRSSASYRVRIALNLKGLSYDMVTVNLLKGEQKDAHNLKRNPQGFVPSLDLDGDMMTQSLAIIEYLDELHPSPALMPATARERARVRTLSHAIAMDIHPVCNLGVVQRIVELSGGDDQVKVNWMREFIAKGLNAFEELLADGQSGKFCHGDQVGLADICLIPQVYNADRWGVDRSHLTRINAIVKEADQLEAFQKAEPKQDA
;
A
#
# COMPACT_ATOMS: atom_id res chain seq x y z
N MET A 1 -9.00 -14.09 -21.50
CA MET A 1 -8.39 -13.71 -20.20
C MET A 1 -7.64 -12.41 -20.45
N SER A 2 -7.84 -11.42 -19.61
CA SER A 2 -7.10 -10.15 -19.71
C SER A 2 -5.62 -10.40 -19.49
N ASN A 3 -4.76 -9.72 -20.25
CA ASN A 3 -3.32 -9.77 -20.06
C ASN A 3 -2.94 -8.68 -19.07
N ILE A 4 -2.53 -9.06 -17.85
CA ILE A 4 -2.19 -8.12 -16.78
C ILE A 4 -0.71 -8.24 -16.47
N THR A 5 0.03 -7.13 -16.57
CA THR A 5 1.43 -7.07 -16.17
C THR A 5 1.62 -6.00 -15.10
N LEU A 6 2.12 -6.40 -13.93
CA LEU A 6 2.44 -5.51 -12.82
C LEU A 6 3.95 -5.22 -12.81
N TYR A 7 4.33 -3.97 -13.04
CA TYR A 7 5.68 -3.47 -12.85
C TYR A 7 5.87 -3.11 -11.38
N ASP A 8 6.67 -3.89 -10.68
CA ASP A 8 6.68 -4.00 -9.23
C ASP A 8 8.10 -3.94 -8.64
N TYR A 9 8.16 -3.60 -7.39
CA TYR A 9 9.29 -3.89 -6.52
C TYR A 9 8.79 -4.60 -5.27
N TRP A 10 9.32 -5.80 -5.00
CA TRP A 10 8.82 -6.74 -3.98
C TRP A 10 8.50 -6.08 -2.62
N ARG A 11 9.31 -5.09 -2.18
CA ARG A 11 9.17 -4.40 -0.88
C ARG A 11 8.39 -3.09 -0.95
N SER A 12 7.95 -2.66 -2.12
CA SER A 12 7.16 -1.42 -2.25
C SER A 12 5.78 -1.58 -1.62
N SER A 13 5.46 -0.75 -0.62
CA SER A 13 4.12 -0.76 0.00
C SER A 13 3.02 -0.42 -1.01
N ALA A 14 3.28 0.47 -1.97
CA ALA A 14 2.32 0.80 -3.01
C ALA A 14 2.07 -0.37 -3.97
N SER A 15 3.11 -1.12 -4.34
CA SER A 15 2.99 -2.33 -5.14
C SER A 15 2.30 -3.44 -4.36
N TYR A 16 2.61 -3.60 -3.08
CA TYR A 16 1.96 -4.59 -2.21
C TYR A 16 0.44 -4.38 -2.16
N ARG A 17 -0.04 -3.12 -2.12
CA ARG A 17 -1.48 -2.82 -2.24
C ARG A 17 -2.09 -3.41 -3.51
N VAL A 18 -1.43 -3.21 -4.66
CA VAL A 18 -1.95 -3.70 -5.95
C VAL A 18 -1.92 -5.23 -6.02
N ARG A 19 -0.86 -5.88 -5.51
CA ARG A 19 -0.82 -7.35 -5.39
C ARG A 19 -1.98 -7.90 -4.58
N ILE A 20 -2.28 -7.30 -3.41
CA ILE A 20 -3.43 -7.69 -2.58
C ILE A 20 -4.74 -7.56 -3.38
N ALA A 21 -4.95 -6.43 -4.05
CA ALA A 21 -6.16 -6.18 -4.81
C ALA A 21 -6.35 -7.20 -5.96
N LEU A 22 -5.30 -7.47 -6.73
CA LEU A 22 -5.32 -8.48 -7.79
C LEU A 22 -5.66 -9.87 -7.25
N ASN A 23 -5.06 -10.26 -6.12
CA ASN A 23 -5.33 -11.54 -5.47
C ASN A 23 -6.77 -11.61 -4.93
N LEU A 24 -7.29 -10.55 -4.30
CA LEU A 24 -8.68 -10.49 -3.83
C LEU A 24 -9.69 -10.60 -4.98
N LYS A 25 -9.35 -10.05 -6.15
CA LYS A 25 -10.16 -10.16 -7.37
C LYS A 25 -9.99 -11.50 -8.10
N GLY A 26 -9.07 -12.36 -7.64
CA GLY A 26 -8.78 -13.63 -8.31
C GLY A 26 -8.17 -13.48 -9.70
N LEU A 27 -7.51 -12.34 -9.97
CA LEU A 27 -6.91 -12.02 -11.26
C LEU A 27 -5.48 -12.56 -11.31
N SER A 28 -5.18 -13.31 -12.36
CA SER A 28 -3.81 -13.73 -12.66
C SER A 28 -3.05 -12.59 -13.33
N TYR A 29 -1.78 -12.43 -12.99
CA TYR A 29 -0.93 -11.37 -13.53
C TYR A 29 0.54 -11.80 -13.59
N ASP A 30 1.26 -11.25 -14.54
CA ASP A 30 2.71 -11.36 -14.62
C ASP A 30 3.38 -10.23 -13.83
N MET A 31 4.51 -10.52 -13.17
CA MET A 31 5.30 -9.51 -12.47
C MET A 31 6.59 -9.21 -13.21
N VAL A 32 6.86 -7.92 -13.40
CA VAL A 32 8.13 -7.42 -13.91
C VAL A 32 8.81 -6.57 -12.83
N THR A 33 9.95 -7.04 -12.37
CA THR A 33 10.72 -6.36 -11.31
C THR A 33 11.32 -5.04 -11.83
N VAL A 34 11.10 -3.97 -11.07
CA VAL A 34 11.77 -2.66 -11.22
C VAL A 34 12.58 -2.42 -9.95
N ASN A 35 13.89 -2.65 -10.00
CA ASN A 35 14.74 -2.63 -8.82
C ASN A 35 15.03 -1.20 -8.32
N LEU A 36 14.32 -0.80 -7.26
CA LEU A 36 14.46 0.54 -6.66
C LEU A 36 15.85 0.81 -6.06
N LEU A 37 16.55 -0.24 -5.61
CA LEU A 37 17.89 -0.09 -5.04
C LEU A 37 18.95 0.17 -6.12
N LYS A 38 18.71 -0.31 -7.36
CA LYS A 38 19.54 -0.03 -8.52
C LYS A 38 19.14 1.26 -9.24
N GLY A 39 18.03 1.90 -8.83
CA GLY A 39 17.56 3.12 -9.47
C GLY A 39 16.76 2.90 -10.76
N GLU A 40 16.39 1.65 -11.09
CA GLU A 40 15.71 1.30 -12.35
C GLU A 40 14.37 2.04 -12.55
N GLN A 41 13.74 2.53 -11.48
CA GLN A 41 12.54 3.37 -11.58
C GLN A 41 12.79 4.71 -12.28
N LYS A 42 14.04 5.14 -12.37
CA LYS A 42 14.47 6.38 -13.05
C LYS A 42 14.99 6.13 -14.46
N ASP A 43 15.09 4.90 -14.91
CA ASP A 43 15.54 4.56 -16.25
C ASP A 43 14.53 5.03 -17.31
N ALA A 44 15.03 5.42 -18.47
CA ALA A 44 14.21 5.92 -19.57
C ALA A 44 13.05 4.98 -19.94
N HIS A 45 13.26 3.66 -19.78
CA HIS A 45 12.25 2.65 -20.05
C HIS A 45 11.10 2.69 -19.04
N ASN A 46 11.42 2.84 -17.74
CA ASN A 46 10.40 2.97 -16.71
C ASN A 46 9.73 4.36 -16.75
N LEU A 47 10.47 5.41 -17.04
CA LEU A 47 9.91 6.77 -17.16
C LEU A 47 8.90 6.91 -18.31
N LYS A 48 8.98 6.07 -19.34
CA LYS A 48 7.95 5.96 -20.37
C LYS A 48 6.63 5.41 -19.83
N ARG A 49 6.68 4.45 -18.86
CA ARG A 49 5.50 3.86 -18.22
C ARG A 49 4.93 4.78 -17.17
N ASN A 50 5.80 5.33 -16.36
CA ASN A 50 5.44 6.23 -15.27
C ASN A 50 6.43 7.40 -15.20
N PRO A 51 6.06 8.59 -15.72
CA PRO A 51 6.91 9.77 -15.71
C PRO A 51 7.32 10.24 -14.31
N GLN A 52 6.61 9.80 -13.25
CA GLN A 52 6.96 10.09 -11.85
C GLN A 52 8.18 9.28 -11.38
N GLY A 53 8.58 8.20 -12.10
CA GLY A 53 9.66 7.32 -11.69
C GLY A 53 9.34 6.52 -10.44
N PHE A 54 8.10 6.05 -10.30
CA PHE A 54 7.61 5.23 -9.19
C PHE A 54 7.13 3.85 -9.65
N VAL A 55 6.93 2.97 -8.69
CA VAL A 55 6.19 1.72 -8.80
C VAL A 55 5.01 1.77 -7.82
N PRO A 56 3.89 1.06 -8.09
CA PRO A 56 3.63 0.21 -9.25
C PRO A 56 3.20 0.98 -10.49
N SER A 57 3.38 0.33 -11.64
CA SER A 57 2.58 0.57 -12.84
C SER A 57 1.89 -0.74 -13.23
N LEU A 58 0.68 -0.65 -13.75
CA LEU A 58 -0.09 -1.80 -14.24
C LEU A 58 -0.39 -1.62 -15.72
N ASP A 59 -0.06 -2.62 -16.51
CA ASP A 59 -0.53 -2.75 -17.90
C ASP A 59 -1.71 -3.74 -17.90
N LEU A 60 -2.84 -3.29 -18.37
CA LEU A 60 -4.04 -4.12 -18.54
C LEU A 60 -4.48 -4.03 -20.01
N ASP A 61 -4.22 -5.11 -20.77
CA ASP A 61 -4.56 -5.20 -22.19
C ASP A 61 -3.98 -4.06 -23.06
N GLY A 62 -2.85 -3.47 -22.67
CA GLY A 62 -2.17 -2.36 -23.35
C GLY A 62 -2.47 -0.98 -22.73
N ASP A 63 -3.39 -0.88 -21.78
CA ASP A 63 -3.68 0.35 -21.04
C ASP A 63 -2.77 0.47 -19.81
N MET A 64 -1.81 1.40 -19.88
CA MET A 64 -0.84 1.63 -18.80
C MET A 64 -1.42 2.54 -17.73
N MET A 65 -1.45 2.06 -16.48
CA MET A 65 -1.96 2.79 -15.32
C MET A 65 -0.90 2.95 -14.25
N THR A 66 -0.98 4.06 -13.54
CA THR A 66 -0.12 4.39 -12.40
C THR A 66 -0.97 4.79 -11.19
N GLN A 67 -0.34 4.96 -10.02
CA GLN A 67 -1.02 5.27 -8.75
C GLN A 67 -1.83 4.09 -8.19
N SER A 68 -1.32 3.49 -7.11
CA SER A 68 -1.89 2.25 -6.55
C SER A 68 -3.39 2.35 -6.23
N LEU A 69 -3.86 3.48 -5.70
CA LEU A 69 -5.29 3.64 -5.38
C LEU A 69 -6.15 3.74 -6.64
N ALA A 70 -5.70 4.49 -7.66
CA ALA A 70 -6.42 4.58 -8.93
C ALA A 70 -6.50 3.21 -9.62
N ILE A 71 -5.40 2.45 -9.62
CA ILE A 71 -5.37 1.07 -10.15
C ILE A 71 -6.39 0.20 -9.42
N ILE A 72 -6.43 0.25 -8.09
CA ILE A 72 -7.29 -0.59 -7.28
C ILE A 72 -8.77 -0.21 -7.48
N GLU A 73 -9.10 1.07 -7.49
CA GLU A 73 -10.48 1.52 -7.75
C GLU A 73 -10.92 1.15 -9.18
N TYR A 74 -10.04 1.28 -10.17
CA TYR A 74 -10.33 0.83 -11.55
C TYR A 74 -10.58 -0.68 -11.63
N LEU A 75 -9.74 -1.50 -10.97
CA LEU A 75 -9.95 -2.95 -10.89
C LEU A 75 -11.27 -3.29 -10.18
N ASP A 76 -11.67 -2.52 -9.17
CA ASP A 76 -12.94 -2.71 -8.46
C ASP A 76 -14.15 -2.39 -9.33
N GLU A 77 -14.05 -1.36 -10.19
CA GLU A 77 -15.09 -1.00 -11.14
C GLU A 77 -15.24 -2.04 -12.27
N LEU A 78 -14.11 -2.57 -12.79
CA LEU A 78 -14.13 -3.61 -13.83
C LEU A 78 -14.58 -4.98 -13.28
N HIS A 79 -14.23 -5.29 -12.05
CA HIS A 79 -14.49 -6.55 -11.38
C HIS A 79 -15.21 -6.29 -10.05
N PRO A 80 -16.53 -5.95 -10.07
CA PRO A 80 -17.22 -5.46 -8.88
C PRO A 80 -17.43 -6.50 -7.78
N SER A 81 -17.08 -7.77 -7.99
CA SER A 81 -17.20 -8.83 -6.98
C SER A 81 -15.89 -9.59 -6.79
N PRO A 82 -15.40 -9.71 -5.54
CA PRO A 82 -15.89 -9.05 -4.33
C PRO A 82 -15.65 -7.53 -4.38
N ALA A 83 -16.58 -6.72 -3.85
CA ALA A 83 -16.45 -5.27 -3.84
C ALA A 83 -15.37 -4.84 -2.81
N LEU A 84 -14.47 -3.93 -3.23
CA LEU A 84 -13.45 -3.34 -2.36
C LEU A 84 -13.90 -1.98 -1.79
N MET A 85 -14.97 -1.42 -2.34
CA MET A 85 -15.58 -0.19 -1.88
C MET A 85 -17.04 -0.43 -1.51
N PRO A 86 -17.56 0.18 -0.42
CA PRO A 86 -18.96 0.05 -0.02
C PRO A 86 -19.91 0.75 -1.01
N ALA A 87 -21.21 0.46 -0.86
CA ALA A 87 -22.21 0.90 -1.82
C ALA A 87 -22.55 2.40 -1.72
N THR A 88 -22.65 2.95 -0.50
CA THR A 88 -23.14 4.31 -0.32
C THR A 88 -22.01 5.35 -0.43
N ALA A 89 -22.34 6.55 -0.90
CA ALA A 89 -21.36 7.64 -1.02
C ALA A 89 -20.72 8.01 0.32
N ARG A 90 -21.46 7.95 1.43
CA ARG A 90 -20.98 8.25 2.77
C ARG A 90 -19.94 7.22 3.23
N GLU A 91 -20.23 5.95 3.07
CA GLU A 91 -19.30 4.87 3.42
C GLU A 91 -18.06 4.88 2.53
N ARG A 92 -18.22 5.12 1.23
CA ARG A 92 -17.10 5.30 0.29
C ARG A 92 -16.21 6.47 0.70
N ALA A 93 -16.77 7.60 1.16
CA ALA A 93 -16.00 8.72 1.66
C ALA A 93 -15.18 8.31 2.90
N ARG A 94 -15.76 7.56 3.85
CA ARG A 94 -15.06 7.05 5.03
C ARG A 94 -13.91 6.13 4.64
N VAL A 95 -14.17 5.15 3.76
CA VAL A 95 -13.12 4.22 3.31
C VAL A 95 -11.99 4.96 2.62
N ARG A 96 -12.30 5.96 1.77
CA ARG A 96 -11.27 6.83 1.17
C ARG A 96 -10.51 7.63 2.21
N THR A 97 -11.18 8.19 3.23
CA THR A 97 -10.49 8.91 4.33
C THR A 97 -9.44 8.03 4.98
N LEU A 98 -9.80 6.80 5.34
CA LEU A 98 -8.85 5.84 5.93
C LEU A 98 -7.73 5.49 4.94
N SER A 99 -8.06 5.19 3.70
CA SER A 99 -7.06 4.85 2.67
C SER A 99 -6.08 5.99 2.41
N HIS A 100 -6.58 7.23 2.35
CA HIS A 100 -5.79 8.43 2.09
C HIS A 100 -4.89 8.78 3.28
N ALA A 101 -5.34 8.60 4.51
CA ALA A 101 -4.49 8.79 5.70
C ALA A 101 -3.20 7.95 5.63
N ILE A 102 -3.28 6.75 5.06
CA ILE A 102 -2.11 5.91 4.81
C ILE A 102 -1.37 6.35 3.54
N ALA A 103 -2.08 6.43 2.42
CA ALA A 103 -1.46 6.52 1.10
C ALA A 103 -0.98 7.93 0.74
N MET A 104 -1.57 8.97 1.34
CA MET A 104 -1.25 10.37 1.05
C MET A 104 -0.53 11.09 2.18
N ASP A 105 -0.67 10.63 3.44
CA ASP A 105 -0.08 11.33 4.57
C ASP A 105 1.12 10.60 5.18
N ILE A 106 1.10 9.25 5.26
CA ILE A 106 2.23 8.46 5.79
C ILE A 106 3.19 8.08 4.67
N HIS A 107 2.68 7.40 3.64
CA HIS A 107 3.53 6.80 2.60
C HIS A 107 4.42 7.80 1.86
N PRO A 108 3.97 9.00 1.44
CA PRO A 108 4.80 9.94 0.69
C PRO A 108 5.99 10.47 1.50
N VAL A 109 5.79 10.80 2.77
CA VAL A 109 6.89 11.30 3.63
C VAL A 109 7.89 10.20 3.99
N CYS A 110 7.48 8.94 3.91
CA CYS A 110 8.30 7.74 4.10
C CYS A 110 8.84 7.16 2.79
N ASN A 111 8.61 7.83 1.65
CA ASN A 111 9.07 7.36 0.34
C ASN A 111 10.61 7.41 0.25
N LEU A 112 11.18 6.44 -0.48
CA LEU A 112 12.63 6.28 -0.64
C LEU A 112 13.33 7.59 -1.05
N GLY A 113 12.80 8.31 -2.03
CA GLY A 113 13.40 9.56 -2.52
C GLY A 113 13.39 10.68 -1.48
N VAL A 114 12.30 10.81 -0.71
CA VAL A 114 12.20 11.79 0.39
C VAL A 114 13.21 11.47 1.49
N VAL A 115 13.24 10.21 1.91
CA VAL A 115 14.15 9.75 2.98
C VAL A 115 15.61 9.88 2.57
N GLN A 116 15.98 9.54 1.33
CA GLN A 116 17.32 9.76 0.80
C GLN A 116 17.70 11.25 0.87
N ARG A 117 16.79 12.13 0.44
CA ARG A 117 17.05 13.57 0.46
C ARG A 117 17.25 14.12 1.87
N ILE A 118 16.51 13.63 2.84
CA ILE A 118 16.66 14.03 4.25
C ILE A 118 18.01 13.59 4.81
N VAL A 119 18.44 12.37 4.53
CA VAL A 119 19.75 11.86 4.92
C VAL A 119 20.87 12.72 4.31
N GLU A 120 20.78 13.07 3.02
CA GLU A 120 21.73 13.97 2.38
C GLU A 120 21.80 15.35 3.07
N LEU A 121 20.64 15.94 3.37
CA LEU A 121 20.56 17.25 4.02
C LEU A 121 21.07 17.26 5.46
N SER A 122 21.04 16.11 6.15
CA SER A 122 21.54 15.92 7.51
C SER A 122 23.03 15.56 7.58
N GLY A 123 23.74 15.57 6.44
CA GLY A 123 25.15 15.23 6.40
C GLY A 123 25.45 13.73 6.29
N GLY A 124 24.46 12.92 5.91
CA GLY A 124 24.64 11.48 5.65
C GLY A 124 24.47 10.56 6.88
N ASP A 125 23.82 11.04 7.93
CA ASP A 125 23.56 10.23 9.14
C ASP A 125 22.41 9.24 8.93
N ASP A 126 22.71 7.95 8.91
CA ASP A 126 21.70 6.88 8.78
C ASP A 126 20.72 6.83 9.98
N GLN A 127 21.09 7.33 11.15
CA GLN A 127 20.19 7.40 12.31
C GLN A 127 19.03 8.37 12.06
N VAL A 128 19.25 9.44 11.30
CA VAL A 128 18.21 10.37 10.87
C VAL A 128 17.12 9.63 10.08
N LYS A 129 17.51 8.73 9.19
CA LYS A 129 16.57 7.90 8.44
C LYS A 129 15.71 7.03 9.35
N VAL A 130 16.33 6.36 10.32
CA VAL A 130 15.59 5.48 11.24
C VAL A 130 14.60 6.28 12.08
N ASN A 131 15.05 7.42 12.63
CA ASN A 131 14.22 8.30 13.44
C ASN A 131 13.05 8.87 12.64
N TRP A 132 13.31 9.37 11.42
CA TRP A 132 12.29 9.87 10.52
C TRP A 132 11.21 8.84 10.23
N MET A 133 11.60 7.63 9.83
CA MET A 133 10.66 6.57 9.52
C MET A 133 9.81 6.20 10.72
N ARG A 134 10.43 6.01 11.88
CA ARG A 134 9.70 5.66 13.12
C ARG A 134 8.72 6.75 13.53
N GLU A 135 9.15 8.01 13.52
CA GLU A 135 8.32 9.14 13.92
C GLU A 135 7.06 9.26 13.05
N PHE A 136 7.24 9.35 11.72
CA PHE A 136 6.10 9.59 10.82
C PHE A 136 5.17 8.39 10.70
N ILE A 137 5.71 7.17 10.74
CA ILE A 137 4.88 5.96 10.75
C ILE A 137 4.09 5.87 12.07
N ALA A 138 4.74 6.03 13.22
CA ALA A 138 4.07 5.97 14.52
C ALA A 138 2.97 7.05 14.63
N LYS A 139 3.30 8.30 14.28
CA LYS A 139 2.34 9.42 14.29
C LYS A 139 1.12 9.12 13.43
N GLY A 140 1.35 8.63 12.21
CA GLY A 140 0.26 8.34 11.28
C GLY A 140 -0.59 7.14 11.72
N LEU A 141 0.01 6.05 12.22
CA LEU A 141 -0.73 4.89 12.70
C LEU A 141 -1.51 5.20 13.99
N ASN A 142 -1.00 6.03 14.90
CA ASN A 142 -1.75 6.51 16.06
C ASN A 142 -3.00 7.28 15.62
N ALA A 143 -2.87 8.19 14.66
CA ALA A 143 -4.02 8.91 14.11
C ALA A 143 -5.02 7.96 13.41
N PHE A 144 -4.52 6.96 12.70
CA PHE A 144 -5.36 5.96 12.05
C PHE A 144 -6.13 5.10 13.07
N GLU A 145 -5.51 4.71 14.18
CA GLU A 145 -6.17 3.99 15.29
C GLU A 145 -7.37 4.79 15.84
N GLU A 146 -7.21 6.11 15.98
CA GLU A 146 -8.30 7.01 16.42
C GLU A 146 -9.40 7.13 15.37
N LEU A 147 -9.06 7.18 14.07
CA LEU A 147 -10.04 7.18 12.98
C LEU A 147 -10.90 5.91 12.95
N LEU A 148 -10.36 4.77 13.40
CA LEU A 148 -11.10 3.52 13.52
C LEU A 148 -12.08 3.51 14.73
N ALA A 149 -12.00 4.47 15.65
CA ALA A 149 -12.81 4.50 16.86
C ALA A 149 -14.27 4.95 16.65
N ASP A 150 -14.69 5.26 15.42
CA ASP A 150 -16.00 5.82 15.09
C ASP A 150 -17.17 4.80 15.11
N GLY A 151 -16.90 3.56 15.51
CA GLY A 151 -17.90 2.48 15.65
C GLY A 151 -18.35 1.84 14.33
N GLN A 152 -17.70 2.17 13.21
CA GLN A 152 -18.00 1.58 11.89
C GLN A 152 -17.01 0.50 11.47
N SER A 153 -15.94 0.28 12.25
CA SER A 153 -15.02 -0.82 12.06
C SER A 153 -15.61 -2.11 12.64
N GLY A 154 -15.35 -3.23 11.99
CA GLY A 154 -15.70 -4.56 12.43
C GLY A 154 -14.46 -5.46 12.42
N LYS A 155 -14.52 -6.59 11.71
CA LYS A 155 -13.34 -7.42 11.44
C LYS A 155 -12.28 -6.68 10.63
N PHE A 156 -12.71 -5.71 9.81
CA PHE A 156 -11.87 -4.90 8.95
C PHE A 156 -12.08 -3.41 9.21
N CYS A 157 -11.33 -2.58 8.53
CA CYS A 157 -11.40 -1.12 8.67
C CYS A 157 -12.81 -0.55 8.49
N HIS A 158 -13.65 -1.21 7.70
CA HIS A 158 -15.05 -0.85 7.51
C HIS A 158 -15.93 -2.10 7.49
N GLY A 159 -16.63 -2.36 8.60
CA GLY A 159 -17.48 -3.53 8.75
C GLY A 159 -16.70 -4.86 8.75
N ASP A 160 -17.34 -5.91 8.22
CA ASP A 160 -16.83 -7.28 8.29
C ASP A 160 -16.32 -7.81 6.93
N GLN A 161 -16.22 -6.94 5.93
CA GLN A 161 -15.68 -7.27 4.61
C GLN A 161 -14.39 -6.50 4.37
N VAL A 162 -13.38 -7.21 3.84
CA VAL A 162 -12.10 -6.59 3.44
C VAL A 162 -12.32 -5.57 2.32
N GLY A 163 -11.67 -4.42 2.42
CA GLY A 163 -11.80 -3.35 1.43
C GLY A 163 -10.54 -2.53 1.21
N LEU A 164 -10.68 -1.43 0.48
CA LEU A 164 -9.55 -0.55 0.10
C LEU A 164 -8.76 -0.05 1.31
N ALA A 165 -9.41 0.23 2.44
CA ALA A 165 -8.72 0.72 3.63
C ALA A 165 -7.78 -0.35 4.22
N ASP A 166 -8.18 -1.62 4.22
CA ASP A 166 -7.35 -2.74 4.69
C ASP A 166 -6.19 -2.98 3.75
N ILE A 167 -6.42 -2.89 2.44
CA ILE A 167 -5.39 -2.97 1.40
C ILE A 167 -4.32 -1.89 1.59
N CYS A 168 -4.70 -0.72 2.10
CA CYS A 168 -3.74 0.34 2.43
C CYS A 168 -3.04 0.10 3.76
N LEU A 169 -3.77 -0.36 4.78
CA LEU A 169 -3.28 -0.55 6.15
C LEU A 169 -2.20 -1.64 6.23
N ILE A 170 -2.45 -2.82 5.69
CA ILE A 170 -1.56 -3.97 5.87
C ILE A 170 -0.13 -3.71 5.35
N PRO A 171 0.09 -3.16 4.13
CA PRO A 171 1.43 -2.77 3.69
C PRO A 171 2.11 -1.71 4.57
N GLN A 172 1.32 -0.83 5.21
CA GLN A 172 1.86 0.17 6.12
C GLN A 172 2.26 -0.45 7.46
N VAL A 173 1.51 -1.43 7.96
CA VAL A 173 1.86 -2.20 9.16
C VAL A 173 3.13 -3.01 8.92
N TYR A 174 3.24 -3.70 7.78
CA TYR A 174 4.49 -4.36 7.38
C TYR A 174 5.69 -3.39 7.41
N ASN A 175 5.49 -2.18 6.90
CA ASN A 175 6.54 -1.16 6.93
C ASN A 175 6.86 -0.68 8.36
N ALA A 176 5.87 -0.57 9.24
CA ALA A 176 6.05 -0.25 10.66
C ALA A 176 6.88 -1.30 11.39
N ASP A 177 6.55 -2.57 11.22
CA ASP A 177 7.26 -3.69 11.83
C ASP A 177 8.71 -3.74 11.35
N ARG A 178 8.94 -3.54 10.06
CA ARG A 178 10.29 -3.47 9.46
C ARG A 178 11.16 -2.36 10.05
N TRP A 179 10.56 -1.23 10.43
CA TRP A 179 11.29 -0.11 11.04
C TRP A 179 11.31 -0.19 12.57
N GLY A 180 10.73 -1.23 13.17
CA GLY A 180 10.67 -1.42 14.62
C GLY A 180 9.83 -0.35 15.32
N VAL A 181 8.71 0.04 14.72
CA VAL A 181 7.71 0.90 15.36
C VAL A 181 6.91 0.08 16.35
N ASP A 182 6.88 0.47 17.61
CA ASP A 182 5.99 -0.16 18.60
C ASP A 182 4.53 0.18 18.29
N ARG A 183 3.74 -0.85 18.00
CA ARG A 183 2.32 -0.78 17.75
C ARG A 183 1.49 -1.61 18.73
N SER A 184 2.09 -2.05 19.84
CA SER A 184 1.42 -2.91 20.83
C SER A 184 0.13 -2.30 21.39
N HIS A 185 0.08 -0.98 21.48
CA HIS A 185 -1.06 -0.20 21.96
C HIS A 185 -2.16 0.03 20.90
N LEU A 186 -1.91 -0.25 19.62
CA LEU A 186 -2.84 -0.03 18.52
C LEU A 186 -3.81 -1.22 18.39
N THR A 187 -4.77 -1.30 19.29
CA THR A 187 -5.58 -2.50 19.51
C THR A 187 -6.51 -2.83 18.34
N ARG A 188 -7.11 -1.80 17.70
CA ARG A 188 -8.00 -1.97 16.54
C ARG A 188 -7.20 -2.38 15.30
N ILE A 189 -6.09 -1.69 15.05
CA ILE A 189 -5.18 -2.04 13.96
C ILE A 189 -4.70 -3.49 14.13
N ASN A 190 -4.25 -3.88 15.33
CA ASN A 190 -3.78 -5.24 15.60
C ASN A 190 -4.87 -6.30 15.40
N ALA A 191 -6.12 -6.00 15.74
CA ALA A 191 -7.24 -6.90 15.50
C ALA A 191 -7.50 -7.08 13.99
N ILE A 192 -7.49 -5.99 13.21
CA ILE A 192 -7.66 -6.02 11.75
C ILE A 192 -6.51 -6.80 11.08
N VAL A 193 -5.28 -6.58 11.50
CA VAL A 193 -4.11 -7.33 10.99
C VAL A 193 -4.30 -8.83 11.19
N LYS A 194 -4.73 -9.25 12.38
CA LYS A 194 -5.00 -10.66 12.69
C LYS A 194 -6.04 -11.28 11.75
N GLU A 195 -7.09 -10.55 11.40
CA GLU A 195 -8.10 -11.04 10.44
C GLU A 195 -7.56 -11.08 9.00
N ALA A 196 -6.80 -10.04 8.59
CA ALA A 196 -6.20 -9.97 7.27
C ALA A 196 -5.17 -11.09 7.03
N ASP A 197 -4.39 -11.44 8.04
CA ASP A 197 -3.38 -12.51 7.99
C ASP A 197 -3.99 -13.90 7.73
N GLN A 198 -5.30 -14.08 7.94
CA GLN A 198 -6.00 -15.33 7.60
C GLN A 198 -6.39 -15.42 6.13
N LEU A 199 -6.32 -14.33 5.39
CA LEU A 199 -6.73 -14.28 3.99
C LEU A 199 -5.58 -14.65 3.06
N GLU A 200 -5.78 -15.69 2.25
CA GLU A 200 -4.79 -16.16 1.27
C GLU A 200 -4.31 -15.05 0.33
N ALA A 201 -5.19 -14.10 -0.02
CA ALA A 201 -4.87 -12.97 -0.90
C ALA A 201 -3.77 -12.06 -0.31
N PHE A 202 -3.75 -11.85 1.01
CA PHE A 202 -2.72 -11.09 1.70
C PHE A 202 -1.44 -11.88 1.85
N GLN A 203 -1.52 -13.15 2.24
CA GLN A 203 -0.37 -14.05 2.39
C GLN A 203 0.41 -14.21 1.07
N LYS A 204 -0.30 -14.36 -0.06
CA LYS A 204 0.31 -14.45 -1.39
C LYS A 204 0.99 -13.14 -1.83
N ALA A 205 0.43 -12.01 -1.42
CA ALA A 205 0.94 -10.69 -1.78
C ALA A 205 2.11 -10.21 -0.90
N GLU A 206 2.36 -10.89 0.23
CA GLU A 206 3.38 -10.49 1.21
C GLU A 206 4.75 -10.31 0.54
N PRO A 207 5.51 -9.26 0.94
CA PRO A 207 6.85 -9.04 0.43
C PRO A 207 7.78 -10.22 0.71
N LYS A 208 8.20 -10.92 -0.35
CA LYS A 208 9.23 -11.97 -0.29
C LYS A 208 10.41 -11.50 -1.11
N GLN A 209 11.60 -11.60 -0.51
CA GLN A 209 12.81 -11.39 -1.27
C GLN A 209 13.01 -12.64 -2.13
N ASP A 210 12.94 -12.49 -3.45
CA ASP A 210 13.33 -13.57 -4.36
C ASP A 210 14.78 -13.94 -4.07
N ALA A 211 15.02 -15.23 -3.90
CA ALA A 211 16.30 -15.82 -3.58
C ALA A 211 17.30 -15.68 -4.74
#